data_715fab99f65ede16d0ac912018dc6d48
#
_entry.id   715fab99f65ede16d0ac912018dc6d48
#
_cell.length_a   1.000
_cell.length_b   1.000
_cell.length_c   1.000
_cell.angle_alpha   90.00
_cell.angle_beta   90.00
_cell.angle_gamma   90.00
#
_symmetry.space_group_name_H-M   'P 1'
#
loop_
_entity.id
_entity.type
_entity.pdbx_description
1 polymer ?
#
loop_
_entity_poly.entity_id
_entity_poly.type
_entity_poly.pdbx_seq_one_letter_code
_entity_poly.pdbx_strand_id
1 'polypeptide(L)'
;KSKMFSNFRKNTEYLRIIPLFESVNTQINAKKILKEYLKLHKKTFGFDPDHMRVFIARSDPAMISGLISTVLANKIILSDLRELEKETGIRFFPILGAGSLPFRGGLNPLAIKEFDLEYPGVSTITIQSAFRYDYPISKVKQAIEYCNKKPHGRSQNVFTTDRKRLIDLIFASEKHYRSR
;
A
#
# COMPACT_ATOMS: atom_id res chain seq x y z
N LYS A 1 11.14 -24.40 -20.35
CA LYS A 1 10.54 -23.09 -20.72
C LYS A 1 9.21 -23.38 -21.39
N SER A 2 8.11 -22.94 -20.80
CA SER A 2 6.80 -23.11 -21.44
C SER A 2 6.77 -22.30 -22.73
N LYS A 3 6.50 -22.95 -23.86
CA LYS A 3 6.37 -22.30 -25.19
C LYS A 3 5.23 -21.28 -25.22
N MET A 4 4.31 -21.34 -24.26
CA MET A 4 3.14 -20.47 -24.16
C MET A 4 3.50 -18.97 -24.02
N PHE A 5 4.64 -18.63 -23.41
CA PHE A 5 5.06 -17.24 -23.18
C PHE A 5 6.19 -16.76 -24.09
N SER A 6 6.67 -17.60 -25.02
CA SER A 6 7.84 -17.26 -25.89
C SER A 6 7.56 -16.16 -26.91
N ASN A 7 6.28 -15.84 -27.17
CA ASN A 7 5.86 -14.89 -28.21
C ASN A 7 5.22 -13.60 -27.67
N PHE A 8 5.30 -13.34 -26.35
CA PHE A 8 4.80 -12.06 -25.81
C PHE A 8 5.67 -10.91 -26.34
N ARG A 9 5.06 -10.03 -27.11
CA ARG A 9 5.66 -8.78 -27.56
C ARG A 9 5.31 -7.67 -26.58
N LYS A 10 6.14 -6.62 -26.49
CA LYS A 10 5.92 -5.46 -25.63
C LYS A 10 4.53 -4.81 -25.77
N ASN A 11 3.92 -4.93 -26.92
CA ASN A 11 2.59 -4.38 -27.24
C ASN A 11 1.44 -5.40 -27.08
N THR A 12 1.71 -6.58 -26.54
CA THR A 12 0.67 -7.58 -26.30
C THR A 12 -0.08 -7.20 -25.00
N GLU A 13 -1.39 -7.09 -25.08
CA GLU A 13 -2.24 -6.92 -23.89
C GLU A 13 -2.13 -8.15 -23.00
N TYR A 14 -1.84 -7.94 -21.73
CA TYR A 14 -1.80 -8.96 -20.69
C TYR A 14 -2.43 -8.44 -19.40
N LEU A 15 -2.92 -9.36 -18.58
CA LEU A 15 -3.51 -9.01 -17.28
C LEU A 15 -2.40 -8.52 -16.33
N ARG A 16 -2.52 -7.28 -15.89
CA ARG A 16 -1.61 -6.69 -14.90
C ARG A 16 -2.00 -7.16 -13.51
N ILE A 17 -1.05 -7.71 -12.79
CA ILE A 17 -1.23 -8.14 -11.41
C ILE A 17 -1.12 -6.94 -10.48
N ILE A 18 -2.05 -6.84 -9.53
CA ILE A 18 -1.97 -5.93 -8.38
C ILE A 18 -1.64 -6.79 -7.15
N PRO A 19 -0.38 -6.86 -6.71
CA PRO A 19 -0.04 -7.64 -5.53
C PRO A 19 -0.69 -7.05 -4.27
N LEU A 20 -1.28 -7.92 -3.46
CA LEU A 20 -1.89 -7.58 -2.17
C LEU A 20 -0.94 -7.95 -1.02
N PHE A 21 -0.64 -6.98 -0.18
CA PHE A 21 0.12 -7.16 1.06
C PHE A 21 -0.82 -7.06 2.26
N GLU A 22 -1.29 -8.21 2.72
CA GLU A 22 -2.35 -8.30 3.71
C GLU A 22 -1.83 -8.50 5.14
N SER A 23 -0.64 -9.07 5.33
CA SER A 23 -0.07 -9.27 6.66
C SER A 23 1.07 -8.28 6.95
N VAL A 24 1.29 -7.97 8.22
CA VAL A 24 2.44 -7.19 8.68
C VAL A 24 3.74 -7.76 8.15
N ASN A 25 3.91 -9.09 8.21
CA ASN A 25 5.12 -9.75 7.72
C ASN A 25 5.35 -9.56 6.22
N THR A 26 4.30 -9.68 5.39
CA THR A 26 4.44 -9.44 3.95
C THR A 26 4.72 -7.98 3.64
N GLN A 27 4.16 -7.04 4.38
CA GLN A 27 4.38 -5.61 4.21
C GLN A 27 5.84 -5.21 4.50
N ILE A 28 6.42 -5.67 5.60
CA ILE A 28 7.83 -5.37 5.94
C ILE A 28 8.84 -6.03 4.98
N ASN A 29 8.42 -7.06 4.25
CA ASN A 29 9.22 -7.75 3.23
C ASN A 29 8.85 -7.36 1.79
N ALA A 30 7.97 -6.38 1.59
CA ALA A 30 7.41 -6.04 0.29
C ALA A 30 8.47 -5.68 -0.74
N LYS A 31 9.50 -4.93 -0.35
CA LYS A 31 10.61 -4.56 -1.24
C LYS A 31 11.30 -5.78 -1.85
N LYS A 32 11.58 -6.81 -1.04
CA LYS A 32 12.19 -8.05 -1.50
C LYS A 32 11.26 -8.80 -2.46
N ILE A 33 10.00 -8.96 -2.07
CA ILE A 33 8.98 -9.67 -2.86
C ILE A 33 8.78 -8.99 -4.22
N LEU A 34 8.68 -7.67 -4.25
CA LEU A 34 8.49 -6.91 -5.49
C LEU A 34 9.72 -6.97 -6.40
N LYS A 35 10.94 -6.94 -5.85
CA LYS A 35 12.17 -7.15 -6.64
C LYS A 35 12.19 -8.52 -7.32
N GLU A 36 11.79 -9.57 -6.61
CA GLU A 36 11.69 -10.91 -7.18
C GLU A 36 10.62 -10.99 -8.26
N TYR A 37 9.44 -10.38 -8.01
CA TYR A 37 8.38 -10.29 -9.01
C TYR A 37 8.85 -9.58 -10.29
N LEU A 38 9.52 -8.43 -10.17
CA LEU A 38 10.03 -7.68 -11.32
C LEU A 38 11.05 -8.50 -12.15
N LYS A 39 11.93 -9.23 -11.47
CA LYS A 39 12.86 -10.16 -12.14
C LYS A 39 12.13 -11.26 -12.93
N LEU A 40 11.10 -11.85 -12.31
CA LEU A 40 10.28 -12.87 -12.97
C LEU A 40 9.50 -12.29 -14.14
N HIS A 41 8.90 -11.10 -13.96
CA HIS A 41 8.19 -10.38 -15.02
C HIS A 41 9.10 -10.16 -16.24
N LYS A 42 10.27 -9.57 -16.02
CA LYS A 42 11.25 -9.34 -17.09
C LYS A 42 11.71 -10.64 -17.77
N LYS A 43 11.92 -11.70 -16.98
CA LYS A 43 12.28 -13.02 -17.51
C LYS A 43 11.17 -13.63 -18.37
N THR A 44 9.90 -13.41 -17.99
CA THR A 44 8.74 -14.00 -18.66
C THR A 44 8.35 -13.22 -19.91
N PHE A 45 8.26 -11.88 -19.80
CA PHE A 45 7.75 -11.02 -20.86
C PHE A 45 8.83 -10.32 -21.68
N GLY A 46 10.08 -10.30 -21.22
CA GLY A 46 11.21 -9.66 -21.90
C GLY A 46 11.33 -8.14 -21.66
N PHE A 47 10.47 -7.56 -20.85
CA PHE A 47 10.47 -6.13 -20.52
C PHE A 47 10.03 -5.88 -19.06
N ASP A 48 10.36 -4.72 -18.56
CA ASP A 48 9.88 -4.24 -17.25
C ASP A 48 8.50 -3.58 -17.40
N PRO A 49 7.60 -3.67 -16.40
CA PRO A 49 6.31 -2.98 -16.47
C PRO A 49 6.51 -1.46 -16.42
N ASP A 50 5.68 -0.69 -17.13
CA ASP A 50 5.74 0.78 -17.14
C ASP A 50 5.44 1.36 -15.76
N HIS A 51 4.57 0.70 -15.03
CA HIS A 51 4.20 1.04 -13.65
C HIS A 51 3.59 -0.17 -12.94
N MET A 52 3.49 -0.08 -11.62
CA MET A 52 2.80 -1.09 -10.80
C MET A 52 1.84 -0.45 -9.82
N ARG A 53 0.67 -1.03 -9.67
CA ARG A 53 -0.23 -0.79 -8.55
C ARG A 53 0.05 -1.82 -7.47
N VAL A 54 0.05 -1.39 -6.21
CA VAL A 54 0.31 -2.26 -5.05
C VAL A 54 -0.78 -2.04 -4.03
N PHE A 55 -1.48 -3.10 -3.66
CA PHE A 55 -2.56 -3.02 -2.67
C PHE A 55 -2.02 -3.33 -1.28
N ILE A 56 -2.18 -2.37 -0.36
CA ILE A 56 -1.72 -2.43 1.02
C ILE A 56 -2.96 -2.51 1.91
N ALA A 57 -3.11 -3.59 2.64
CA ALA A 57 -4.17 -3.71 3.63
C ALA A 57 -3.81 -2.93 4.90
N ARG A 58 -4.76 -2.15 5.43
CA ARG A 58 -4.63 -1.44 6.71
C ARG A 58 -5.60 -1.96 7.77
N SER A 59 -6.76 -2.41 7.33
CA SER A 59 -7.85 -2.81 8.22
C SER A 59 -7.63 -4.20 8.83
N ASP A 60 -7.44 -5.22 7.99
CA ASP A 60 -7.36 -6.61 8.43
C ASP A 60 -6.07 -6.92 9.21
N PRO A 61 -4.89 -6.41 8.82
CA PRO A 61 -3.69 -6.59 9.64
C PRO A 61 -3.82 -6.03 11.05
N ALA A 62 -4.60 -4.93 11.25
CA ALA A 62 -4.82 -4.38 12.58
C ALA A 62 -5.58 -5.34 13.49
N MET A 63 -6.53 -6.08 12.95
CA MET A 63 -7.29 -7.10 13.69
C MET A 63 -6.42 -8.29 14.09
N ILE A 64 -5.38 -8.59 13.32
CA ILE A 64 -4.51 -9.77 13.52
C ILE A 64 -3.27 -9.42 14.35
N SER A 65 -2.66 -8.27 14.06
CA SER A 65 -1.32 -7.90 14.58
C SER A 65 -1.33 -6.64 15.46
N GLY A 66 -2.51 -6.03 15.64
CA GLY A 66 -2.68 -4.81 16.42
C GLY A 66 -2.40 -3.53 15.63
N LEU A 67 -2.86 -2.41 16.22
CA LEU A 67 -2.80 -1.09 15.61
C LEU A 67 -1.37 -0.63 15.32
N ILE A 68 -0.49 -0.67 16.33
CA ILE A 68 0.87 -0.12 16.24
C ILE A 68 1.68 -0.86 15.15
N SER A 69 1.69 -2.19 15.21
CA SER A 69 2.40 -3.03 14.24
C SER A 69 1.95 -2.74 12.82
N THR A 70 0.65 -2.59 12.60
CA THR A 70 0.08 -2.36 11.27
C THR A 70 0.39 -0.96 10.74
N VAL A 71 0.25 0.09 11.56
CA VAL A 71 0.59 1.45 11.14
C VAL A 71 2.05 1.55 10.72
N LEU A 72 2.95 1.01 11.53
CA LEU A 72 4.39 1.02 11.23
C LEU A 72 4.72 0.20 9.98
N ALA A 73 4.12 -0.97 9.80
CA ALA A 73 4.32 -1.79 8.60
C ALA A 73 3.81 -1.08 7.33
N ASN A 74 2.64 -0.43 7.38
CA ASN A 74 2.14 0.38 6.26
C ASN A 74 3.10 1.51 5.88
N LYS A 75 3.71 2.18 6.87
CA LYS A 75 4.70 3.25 6.62
C LYS A 75 5.99 2.69 6.03
N ILE A 76 6.43 1.51 6.49
CA ILE A 76 7.61 0.83 5.92
C ILE A 76 7.38 0.49 4.44
N ILE A 77 6.26 -0.16 4.10
CA ILE A 77 6.00 -0.51 2.69
C ILE A 77 5.89 0.72 1.79
N LEU A 78 5.26 1.82 2.25
CA LEU A 78 5.20 3.07 1.48
C LEU A 78 6.60 3.65 1.22
N SER A 79 7.49 3.63 2.22
CA SER A 79 8.89 4.03 2.07
C SER A 79 9.65 3.11 1.11
N ASP A 80 9.46 1.79 1.24
CA ASP A 80 10.07 0.77 0.38
C ASP A 80 9.67 0.94 -1.09
N LEU A 81 8.41 1.25 -1.38
CA LEU A 81 7.95 1.53 -2.74
C LEU A 81 8.65 2.75 -3.34
N ARG A 82 8.86 3.78 -2.53
CA ARG A 82 9.60 4.98 -2.96
C ARG A 82 11.07 4.70 -3.28
N GLU A 83 11.70 3.86 -2.47
CA GLU A 83 13.08 3.43 -2.75
C GLU A 83 13.14 2.57 -4.01
N LEU A 84 12.18 1.65 -4.21
CA LEU A 84 12.09 0.85 -5.42
C LEU A 84 11.91 1.70 -6.68
N GLU A 85 11.11 2.77 -6.63
CA GLU A 85 11.00 3.72 -7.75
C GLU A 85 12.36 4.31 -8.13
N LYS A 86 13.15 4.72 -7.15
CA LYS A 86 14.49 5.29 -7.38
C LYS A 86 15.46 4.25 -7.96
N GLU A 87 15.38 3.00 -7.47
CA GLU A 87 16.27 1.92 -7.88
C GLU A 87 15.95 1.37 -9.27
N THR A 88 14.66 1.32 -9.63
CA THR A 88 14.20 0.62 -10.84
C THR A 88 13.73 1.54 -11.96
N GLY A 89 13.41 2.79 -11.65
CA GLY A 89 12.73 3.71 -12.57
C GLY A 89 11.24 3.39 -12.80
N ILE A 90 10.72 2.31 -12.21
CA ILE A 90 9.32 1.89 -12.34
C ILE A 90 8.48 2.65 -11.33
N ARG A 91 7.40 3.31 -11.77
CA ARG A 91 6.49 4.02 -10.88
C ARG A 91 5.58 3.06 -10.12
N PHE A 92 5.42 3.31 -8.81
CA PHE A 92 4.51 2.56 -7.97
C PHE A 92 3.32 3.42 -7.53
N PHE A 93 2.11 2.87 -7.67
CA PHE A 93 0.86 3.52 -7.28
C PHE A 93 0.19 2.75 -6.14
N PRO A 94 0.47 3.09 -4.88
CA PRO A 94 -0.09 2.39 -3.73
C PRO A 94 -1.60 2.59 -3.62
N ILE A 95 -2.32 1.49 -3.37
CA ILE A 95 -3.72 1.47 -2.98
C ILE A 95 -3.77 1.14 -1.49
N LEU A 96 -4.43 1.94 -0.67
CA LEU A 96 -4.58 1.65 0.75
C LEU A 96 -6.02 1.26 1.08
N GLY A 97 -6.18 0.04 1.59
CA GLY A 97 -7.46 -0.49 2.06
C GLY A 97 -7.64 -0.27 3.55
N ALA A 98 -8.46 0.71 3.93
CA ALA A 98 -8.69 1.09 5.32
C ALA A 98 -10.18 1.17 5.66
N GLY A 99 -10.53 0.85 6.91
CA GLY A 99 -11.88 1.03 7.44
C GLY A 99 -12.07 2.37 8.13
N SER A 100 -13.33 2.70 8.46
CA SER A 100 -13.70 3.99 9.07
C SER A 100 -13.37 4.12 10.55
N LEU A 101 -13.35 3.02 11.27
CA LEU A 101 -12.98 3.03 12.69
C LEU A 101 -11.49 3.36 12.84
N PRO A 102 -11.08 4.14 13.86
CA PRO A 102 -9.67 4.49 14.10
C PRO A 102 -8.74 3.28 14.13
N PHE A 103 -9.16 2.21 14.81
CA PHE A 103 -8.40 0.95 14.86
C PHE A 103 -8.21 0.32 13.47
N ARG A 104 -9.21 0.44 12.58
CA ARG A 104 -9.18 -0.09 11.21
C ARG A 104 -8.62 0.89 10.18
N GLY A 105 -8.16 2.08 10.60
CA GLY A 105 -7.50 3.05 9.73
C GLY A 105 -8.07 4.46 9.80
N GLY A 106 -9.28 4.67 10.33
CA GLY A 106 -9.88 5.99 10.49
C GLY A 106 -10.32 6.66 9.19
N LEU A 107 -10.43 5.90 8.08
CA LEU A 107 -10.80 6.44 6.78
C LEU A 107 -12.30 6.75 6.72
N ASN A 108 -12.65 8.01 6.91
CA ASN A 108 -14.02 8.50 6.81
C ASN A 108 -14.06 9.92 6.21
N PRO A 109 -15.23 10.40 5.75
CA PRO A 109 -15.35 11.70 5.09
C PRO A 109 -14.91 12.91 5.92
N LEU A 110 -14.98 12.85 7.26
CA LEU A 110 -14.59 13.95 8.13
C LEU A 110 -13.09 13.97 8.42
N ALA A 111 -12.43 12.80 8.41
CA ALA A 111 -11.02 12.63 8.74
C ALA A 111 -10.14 12.39 7.49
N ILE A 112 -10.60 12.76 6.31
CA ILE A 112 -9.87 12.47 5.05
C ILE A 112 -8.50 13.18 4.98
N LYS A 113 -8.38 14.37 5.55
CA LYS A 113 -7.14 15.14 5.56
C LYS A 113 -6.12 14.53 6.53
N GLU A 114 -6.56 14.14 7.71
CA GLU A 114 -5.75 13.48 8.73
C GLU A 114 -5.25 12.12 8.22
N PHE A 115 -6.13 11.35 7.57
CA PHE A 115 -5.77 10.10 6.91
C PHE A 115 -4.70 10.30 5.84
N ASP A 116 -4.82 11.35 5.04
CA ASP A 116 -3.86 11.71 4.02
C ASP A 116 -2.49 12.09 4.58
N LEU A 117 -2.47 12.84 5.68
CA LEU A 117 -1.23 13.18 6.40
C LEU A 117 -0.58 11.94 7.04
N GLU A 118 -1.39 10.99 7.51
CA GLU A 118 -0.90 9.75 8.11
C GLU A 118 -0.23 8.82 7.08
N TYR A 119 -0.75 8.79 5.83
CA TYR A 119 -0.28 7.90 4.77
C TYR A 119 0.11 8.65 3.50
N PRO A 120 1.18 9.47 3.56
CA PRO A 120 1.61 10.25 2.40
C PRO A 120 2.08 9.34 1.26
N GLY A 121 1.70 9.70 0.04
CA GLY A 121 2.08 8.95 -1.17
C GLY A 121 1.13 7.84 -1.60
N VAL A 122 0.06 7.60 -0.85
CA VAL A 122 -1.04 6.74 -1.30
C VAL A 122 -1.72 7.37 -2.52
N SER A 123 -1.87 6.60 -3.59
CA SER A 123 -2.47 7.04 -4.85
C SER A 123 -3.96 6.74 -4.94
N THR A 124 -4.41 5.73 -4.24
CA THR A 124 -5.82 5.29 -4.27
C THR A 124 -6.24 4.82 -2.89
N ILE A 125 -7.42 5.18 -2.47
CA ILE A 125 -8.04 4.68 -1.25
C ILE A 125 -9.30 3.87 -1.59
N THR A 126 -9.62 2.86 -0.77
CA THR A 126 -10.85 2.09 -0.92
C THR A 126 -11.99 2.80 -0.20
N ILE A 127 -13.07 3.11 -0.92
CA ILE A 127 -14.30 3.65 -0.33
C ILE A 127 -15.13 2.47 0.19
N GLN A 128 -15.39 2.47 1.50
CA GLN A 128 -16.18 1.44 2.19
C GLN A 128 -17.53 2.00 2.68
N SER A 129 -18.22 1.23 3.53
CA SER A 129 -19.58 1.52 4.03
C SER A 129 -19.75 2.93 4.61
N ALA A 130 -18.76 3.45 5.31
CA ALA A 130 -18.81 4.78 5.91
C ALA A 130 -19.12 5.88 4.88
N PHE A 131 -18.47 5.85 3.72
CA PHE A 131 -18.73 6.80 2.65
C PHE A 131 -20.09 6.61 1.98
N ARG A 132 -20.68 5.41 2.06
CA ARG A 132 -21.95 5.09 1.41
C ARG A 132 -23.15 5.33 2.30
N TYR A 133 -23.02 5.09 3.61
CA TYR A 133 -24.17 4.96 4.48
C TYR A 133 -24.10 5.78 5.79
N ASP A 134 -22.86 6.07 6.30
CA ASP A 134 -22.72 6.58 7.67
C ASP A 134 -22.60 8.12 7.73
N TYR A 135 -22.42 8.78 6.59
CA TYR A 135 -22.21 10.24 6.53
C TYR A 135 -23.11 10.93 5.52
N PRO A 136 -23.50 12.21 5.75
CA PRO A 136 -24.25 13.00 4.78
C PRO A 136 -23.53 13.09 3.45
N ILE A 137 -24.28 13.00 2.34
CA ILE A 137 -23.75 13.01 0.98
C ILE A 137 -22.89 14.26 0.68
N SER A 138 -23.21 15.40 1.29
CA SER A 138 -22.43 16.63 1.15
C SER A 138 -21.00 16.47 1.70
N LYS A 139 -20.82 15.79 2.82
CA LYS A 139 -19.50 15.49 3.41
C LYS A 139 -18.73 14.50 2.57
N VAL A 140 -19.41 13.48 2.05
CA VAL A 140 -18.82 12.50 1.14
C VAL A 140 -18.31 13.17 -0.14
N LYS A 141 -19.11 14.03 -0.77
CA LYS A 141 -18.71 14.81 -1.95
C LYS A 141 -17.47 15.66 -1.67
N GLN A 142 -17.44 16.40 -0.56
CA GLN A 142 -16.30 17.23 -0.16
C GLN A 142 -15.01 16.38 -0.01
N ALA A 143 -15.12 15.20 0.63
CA ALA A 143 -13.97 14.31 0.80
C ALA A 143 -13.45 13.75 -0.54
N ILE A 144 -14.35 13.36 -1.45
CA ILE A 144 -13.99 12.88 -2.78
C ILE A 144 -13.34 13.99 -3.60
N GLU A 145 -13.89 15.22 -3.56
CA GLU A 145 -13.31 16.37 -4.23
C GLU A 145 -11.89 16.69 -3.70
N TYR A 146 -11.69 16.59 -2.38
CA TYR A 146 -10.37 16.74 -1.79
C TYR A 146 -9.39 15.72 -2.37
N CYS A 147 -9.76 14.43 -2.40
CA CYS A 147 -8.91 13.37 -2.96
C CYS A 147 -8.58 13.61 -4.44
N ASN A 148 -9.57 14.04 -5.25
CA ASN A 148 -9.39 14.26 -6.69
C ASN A 148 -8.54 15.50 -7.02
N LYS A 149 -8.58 16.52 -6.16
CA LYS A 149 -7.79 17.76 -6.34
C LYS A 149 -6.36 17.63 -5.86
N LYS A 150 -6.10 16.61 -5.03
CA LYS A 150 -4.75 16.39 -4.51
C LYS A 150 -3.82 15.96 -5.64
N PRO A 151 -2.68 16.64 -5.83
CA PRO A 151 -1.65 16.10 -6.70
C PRO A 151 -1.24 14.74 -6.14
N HIS A 152 -1.22 13.71 -6.98
CA HIS A 152 -0.75 12.37 -6.59
C HIS A 152 0.70 12.51 -6.10
N GLY A 153 0.80 12.78 -4.80
CA GLY A 153 2.04 13.14 -4.14
C GLY A 153 3.00 11.96 -4.16
N ARG A 154 4.22 12.24 -4.53
CA ARG A 154 5.29 11.28 -4.32
C ARG A 154 5.39 11.06 -2.81
N SER A 155 5.36 9.81 -2.37
CA SER A 155 5.63 9.43 -0.99
C SER A 155 6.90 10.15 -0.53
N GLN A 156 6.82 10.88 0.57
CA GLN A 156 8.03 11.35 1.24
C GLN A 156 8.64 10.15 1.95
N ASN A 157 9.97 10.07 2.01
CA ASN A 157 10.62 9.09 2.86
C ASN A 157 10.18 9.36 4.31
N VAL A 158 9.30 8.52 4.82
CA VAL A 158 8.67 8.73 6.13
C VAL A 158 9.63 8.44 7.27
N PHE A 159 10.74 7.73 6.99
CA PHE A 159 11.67 7.30 8.02
C PHE A 159 13.12 7.66 7.69
N THR A 160 13.67 8.56 8.47
CA THR A 160 15.12 8.72 8.70
C THR A 160 15.62 7.78 9.82
N THR A 161 14.71 7.03 10.45
CA THR A 161 14.95 6.20 11.61
C THR A 161 15.48 4.83 11.21
N ASP A 162 16.27 4.22 12.07
CA ASP A 162 16.81 2.88 11.91
C ASP A 162 15.68 1.85 11.66
N ARG A 163 15.65 1.30 10.43
CA ARG A 163 14.67 0.30 9.99
C ARG A 163 14.61 -0.90 10.93
N LYS A 164 15.76 -1.33 11.47
CA LYS A 164 15.85 -2.47 12.37
C LYS A 164 15.03 -2.24 13.65
N ARG A 165 15.20 -1.06 14.27
CA ARG A 165 14.43 -0.69 15.46
C ARG A 165 12.94 -0.66 15.22
N LEU A 166 12.50 -0.19 14.03
CA LEU A 166 11.09 -0.20 13.67
C LEU A 166 10.54 -1.62 13.54
N ILE A 167 11.29 -2.52 12.93
CA ILE A 167 10.90 -3.93 12.80
C ILE A 167 10.85 -4.61 14.18
N ASP A 168 11.82 -4.35 15.04
CA ASP A 168 11.84 -4.86 16.41
C ASP A 168 10.60 -4.37 17.20
N LEU A 169 10.25 -3.10 17.07
CA LEU A 169 9.04 -2.52 17.67
C LEU A 169 7.75 -3.14 17.12
N ILE A 170 7.69 -3.39 15.82
CA ILE A 170 6.55 -4.06 15.18
C ILE A 170 6.34 -5.44 15.81
N PHE A 171 7.37 -6.26 15.89
CA PHE A 171 7.25 -7.61 16.44
C PHE A 171 6.97 -7.62 17.95
N ALA A 172 7.56 -6.71 18.71
CA ALA A 172 7.26 -6.57 20.14
C ALA A 172 5.79 -6.17 20.36
N SER A 173 5.28 -5.21 19.59
CA SER A 173 3.89 -4.76 19.66
C SER A 173 2.91 -5.84 19.24
N GLU A 174 3.21 -6.59 18.17
CA GLU A 174 2.40 -7.70 17.70
C GLU A 174 2.33 -8.82 18.74
N LYS A 175 3.49 -9.20 19.32
CA LYS A 175 3.54 -10.20 20.39
C LYS A 175 2.67 -9.79 21.57
N HIS A 176 2.78 -8.55 22.02
CA HIS A 176 1.97 -8.04 23.13
C HIS A 176 0.48 -8.02 22.82
N TYR A 177 0.10 -7.63 21.58
CA TYR A 177 -1.30 -7.63 21.14
C TYR A 177 -1.90 -9.04 21.14
N ARG A 178 -1.14 -10.05 20.66
CA ARG A 178 -1.61 -11.45 20.57
C ARG A 178 -1.59 -12.20 21.89
N SER A 179 -0.87 -11.72 22.89
CA SER A 179 -0.81 -12.35 24.22
C SER A 179 -1.98 -12.02 25.14
N ARG A 180 -2.93 -11.21 24.67
CA ARG A 180 -4.17 -10.84 25.38
C ARG A 180 -5.34 -11.68 24.87
#